data_b9d90ad4cb5cd21d8e09c5b0d056296f
#
_entry.id   b9d90ad4cb5cd21d8e09c5b0d056296f
#
_cell.length_a   1.000
_cell.length_b   1.000
_cell.length_c   1.000
_cell.angle_alpha   90.00
_cell.angle_beta   90.00
_cell.angle_gamma   90.00
#
_symmetry.space_group_name_H-M   'P 1'
#
loop_
_entity.id
_entity.type
_entity.pdbx_description
1 polymer ?
#
loop_
_entity_poly.entity_id
_entity_poly.type
_entity_poly.pdbx_seq_one_letter_code
_entity_poly.pdbx_strand_id
1 'polypeptide(L)'
;MTAPGSEVLPRARIIRRRDVFEATRLKGRRVSNRFMALNFLSRDAIKSGESGDVAFLTPKRLGAATVRNKLRRRMREIYRRNLAQPTEASYLVWIARPPALELPFEELKKCMTALLKRSS
;
A
#
# COMPACT_ATOMS: atom_id res chain seq x y z
N MET A 1 23.10 -9.83 3.84
CA MET A 1 22.10 -10.12 3.98
C MET A 1 21.38 -9.42 4.78
N THR A 2 20.48 -9.22 4.62
CA THR A 2 19.92 -8.51 5.42
C THR A 2 19.13 -9.18 6.16
N ALA A 3 19.39 -9.55 6.65
CA ALA A 3 18.83 -9.97 7.57
C ALA A 3 17.76 -9.33 8.10
N PRO A 4 17.57 -9.55 9.22
CA PRO A 4 16.49 -8.98 9.88
C PRO A 4 16.50 -7.51 9.70
N GLY A 5 17.61 -7.03 9.36
CA GLY A 5 17.64 -5.64 9.19
C GLY A 5 16.80 -5.17 8.08
N SER A 6 16.52 -6.03 7.18
CA SER A 6 15.72 -5.60 6.14
C SER A 6 14.33 -5.44 6.60
N GLU A 7 14.16 -5.20 7.81
CA GLU A 7 12.87 -4.90 8.31
C GLU A 7 12.37 -3.57 7.84
N VAL A 8 13.11 -2.75 7.23
CA VAL A 8 12.63 -1.51 6.67
C VAL A 8 12.31 -1.75 5.19
N LEU A 9 11.14 -1.38 4.76
CA LEU A 9 10.79 -1.50 3.36
C LEU A 9 11.73 -0.59 2.56
N PRO A 10 12.46 -1.13 1.58
CA PRO A 10 13.39 -0.31 0.82
C PRO A 10 12.69 0.85 0.14
N ARG A 11 13.34 2.00 0.14
CA ARG A 11 12.76 3.19 -0.50
C ARG A 11 12.49 2.95 -1.98
N ALA A 12 13.29 2.11 -2.62
CA ALA A 12 13.09 1.80 -4.02
C ALA A 12 11.77 1.08 -4.30
N ARG A 13 11.16 0.48 -3.25
CA ARG A 13 9.88 -0.20 -3.39
C ARG A 13 8.71 0.77 -3.31
N ILE A 14 8.93 2.01 -2.87
CA ILE A 14 7.85 2.99 -2.76
C ILE A 14 7.67 3.70 -4.09
N ILE A 15 6.43 3.79 -4.57
CA ILE A 15 6.14 4.46 -5.81
C ILE A 15 6.40 5.95 -5.64
N ARG A 16 7.30 6.49 -6.47
CA ARG A 16 7.58 7.91 -6.43
C ARG A 16 7.27 8.58 -7.75
N ARG A 17 7.16 7.84 -8.80
CA ARG A 17 6.89 8.43 -10.10
C ARG A 17 5.42 8.75 -10.21
N ARG A 18 5.14 9.98 -10.58
CA ARG A 18 3.77 10.46 -10.69
C ARG A 18 3.00 9.72 -11.77
N ASP A 19 3.65 9.41 -12.89
CA ASP A 19 2.98 8.72 -13.98
C ASP A 19 2.51 7.31 -13.57
N VAL A 20 3.31 6.60 -12.77
CA VAL A 20 2.94 5.27 -12.29
C VAL A 20 1.76 5.39 -11.34
N PHE A 21 1.81 6.38 -10.44
CA PHE A 21 0.74 6.60 -9.48
C PHE A 21 -0.57 6.93 -10.20
N GLU A 22 -0.51 7.85 -11.16
CA GLU A 22 -1.71 8.25 -11.90
C GLU A 22 -2.26 7.11 -12.74
N ALA A 23 -1.39 6.33 -13.37
CA ALA A 23 -1.85 5.20 -14.18
C ALA A 23 -2.55 4.16 -13.31
N THR A 24 -2.02 3.89 -12.13
CA THR A 24 -2.64 2.93 -11.21
C THR A 24 -4.01 3.44 -10.78
N ARG A 25 -4.14 4.74 -10.54
CA ARG A 25 -5.41 5.32 -10.15
C ARG A 25 -6.43 5.29 -11.30
N LEU A 26 -5.99 5.62 -12.50
CA LEU A 26 -6.91 5.80 -13.63
C LEU A 26 -7.19 4.53 -14.42
N LYS A 27 -6.17 3.70 -14.61
CA LYS A 27 -6.30 2.51 -15.43
C LYS A 27 -6.37 1.23 -14.63
N GLY A 28 -6.03 1.29 -13.35
CA GLY A 28 -6.03 0.10 -12.52
C GLY A 28 -7.41 -0.28 -12.05
N ARG A 29 -7.46 -1.33 -11.28
CA ARG A 29 -8.68 -1.81 -10.67
C ARG A 29 -8.66 -1.49 -9.18
N ARG A 30 -9.79 -1.57 -8.54
CA ARG A 30 -9.91 -1.25 -7.12
C ARG A 30 -10.73 -2.28 -6.40
N VAL A 31 -10.27 -2.68 -5.23
CA VAL A 31 -11.07 -3.41 -4.25
C VAL A 31 -11.08 -2.55 -3.00
N SER A 32 -12.17 -2.59 -2.25
CA SER A 32 -12.26 -1.74 -1.06
C SER A 32 -13.20 -2.32 -0.03
N ASN A 33 -13.08 -1.81 1.18
CA ASN A 33 -14.03 -2.07 2.25
C ASN A 33 -14.20 -0.77 3.02
N ARG A 34 -14.87 -0.80 4.17
CA ARG A 34 -15.13 0.44 4.90
C ARG A 34 -13.85 1.06 5.48
N PHE A 35 -12.78 0.30 5.61
CA PHE A 35 -11.56 0.76 6.26
C PHE A 35 -10.51 1.28 5.28
N MET A 36 -10.46 0.75 4.08
CA MET A 36 -9.47 1.19 3.10
C MET A 36 -9.78 0.69 1.72
N ALA A 37 -9.08 1.24 0.73
CA ALA A 37 -9.16 0.81 -0.64
C ALA A 37 -7.78 0.40 -1.11
N LEU A 38 -7.73 -0.51 -2.06
CA LEU A 38 -6.50 -0.92 -2.72
C LEU A 38 -6.69 -0.76 -4.21
N ASN A 39 -5.91 0.12 -4.82
CA ASN A 39 -5.85 0.25 -6.27
C ASN A 39 -4.66 -0.55 -6.76
N PHE A 40 -4.83 -1.28 -7.83
CA PHE A 40 -3.75 -2.12 -8.33
C PHE A 40 -3.73 -2.14 -9.86
N LEU A 41 -2.54 -2.28 -10.42
CA LEU A 41 -2.35 -2.28 -11.87
C LEU A 41 -1.18 -3.21 -12.19
N SER A 42 -1.34 -4.06 -13.19
CA SER A 42 -0.27 -4.94 -13.61
C SER A 42 0.95 -4.12 -14.02
N ARG A 43 2.13 -4.55 -13.65
CA ARG A 43 3.35 -3.84 -14.02
C ARG A 43 3.55 -3.80 -15.54
N ASP A 44 2.99 -4.76 -16.25
CA ASP A 44 3.12 -4.78 -17.70
C ASP A 44 2.32 -3.68 -18.39
N ALA A 45 1.39 -3.06 -17.68
CA ALA A 45 0.56 -2.01 -18.26
C ALA A 45 1.31 -0.69 -18.46
N ILE A 46 2.47 -0.54 -17.84
CA ILE A 46 3.24 0.68 -17.97
C ILE A 46 4.68 0.32 -18.30
N LYS A 47 5.20 0.87 -19.36
CA LYS A 47 6.60 0.65 -19.69
C LYS A 47 7.37 1.80 -19.11
N SER A 48 7.52 1.79 -17.83
CA SER A 48 8.07 2.95 -17.17
C SER A 48 9.48 2.77 -16.67
N GLY A 49 10.11 1.69 -16.90
CA GLY A 49 11.44 1.48 -16.35
C GLY A 49 11.37 1.25 -14.86
N GLU A 50 12.37 1.75 -14.15
CA GLU A 50 12.41 1.49 -12.72
C GLU A 50 11.47 2.37 -11.95
N SER A 51 10.67 1.77 -11.11
CA SER A 51 9.79 2.49 -10.21
C SER A 51 9.49 1.58 -9.04
N GLY A 52 9.11 2.17 -7.93
CA GLY A 52 8.61 1.40 -6.81
C GLY A 52 7.28 0.75 -7.16
N ASP A 53 6.86 -0.19 -6.34
CA ASP A 53 5.67 -0.96 -6.61
C ASP A 53 4.54 -0.74 -5.59
N VAL A 54 4.74 0.06 -4.57
CA VAL A 54 3.73 0.25 -3.54
C VAL A 54 3.68 1.69 -3.02
N ALA A 55 2.50 2.15 -2.69
CA ALA A 55 2.31 3.44 -2.04
C ALA A 55 1.26 3.30 -0.94
N PHE A 56 1.39 4.11 0.11
CA PHE A 56 0.47 4.12 1.23
C PHE A 56 -0.03 5.54 1.41
N LEU A 57 -1.32 5.75 1.18
CA LEU A 57 -1.91 7.08 1.26
C LEU A 57 -2.77 7.22 2.51
N THR A 58 -2.52 8.29 3.24
CA THR A 58 -3.32 8.63 4.41
C THR A 58 -3.82 10.06 4.18
N PRO A 59 -5.00 10.20 3.55
CA PRO A 59 -5.52 11.53 3.16
C PRO A 59 -5.70 12.45 4.35
N LYS A 60 -5.67 13.76 4.08
CA LYS A 60 -5.77 14.77 5.13
C LYS A 60 -7.03 14.65 5.97
N ARG A 61 -8.11 14.15 5.40
CA ARG A 61 -9.36 14.00 6.14
C ARG A 61 -9.25 13.03 7.32
N LEU A 62 -8.17 12.27 7.39
CA LEU A 62 -7.98 11.35 8.51
C LEU A 62 -7.57 12.08 9.78
N GLY A 63 -7.12 13.32 9.68
CA GLY A 63 -6.77 14.09 10.88
C GLY A 63 -5.36 14.63 10.83
N ALA A 64 -4.80 14.86 12.02
CA ALA A 64 -3.49 15.49 12.16
C ALA A 64 -2.37 14.65 11.53
N ALA A 65 -1.30 15.31 11.15
CA ALA A 65 -0.17 14.64 10.50
C ALA A 65 0.40 13.53 11.36
N THR A 66 0.47 13.72 12.69
CA THR A 66 1.00 12.70 13.59
C THR A 66 0.16 11.42 13.54
N VAL A 67 -1.16 11.56 13.50
CA VAL A 67 -2.08 10.45 13.44
C VAL A 67 -1.93 9.72 12.11
N ARG A 68 -1.87 10.50 11.02
CA ARG A 68 -1.73 9.92 9.68
C ARG A 68 -0.40 9.20 9.52
N ASN A 69 0.68 9.77 10.06
CA ASN A 69 1.99 9.16 9.97
C ASN A 69 2.04 7.83 10.73
N LYS A 70 1.38 7.77 11.89
CA LYS A 70 1.33 6.54 12.66
C LYS A 70 0.61 5.44 11.90
N LEU A 71 -0.52 5.77 11.28
CA LEU A 71 -1.27 4.79 10.50
C LEU A 71 -0.46 4.33 9.30
N ARG A 72 0.18 5.26 8.59
CA ARG A 72 0.99 4.93 7.41
C ARG A 72 2.13 3.99 7.80
N ARG A 73 2.76 4.25 8.95
CA ARG A 73 3.84 3.41 9.44
C ARG A 73 3.34 1.99 9.70
N ARG A 74 2.15 1.86 10.30
CA ARG A 74 1.57 0.54 10.57
C ARG A 74 1.27 -0.20 9.28
N MET A 75 0.72 0.49 8.29
CA MET A 75 0.42 -0.13 7.00
C MET A 75 1.69 -0.62 6.32
N ARG A 76 2.76 0.20 6.35
CA ARG A 76 4.03 -0.19 5.76
C ARG A 76 4.62 -1.40 6.46
N GLU A 77 4.51 -1.44 7.78
CA GLU A 77 5.03 -2.55 8.56
C GLU A 77 4.32 -3.85 8.23
N ILE A 78 3.00 -3.80 8.15
CA ILE A 78 2.20 -4.97 7.79
C ILE A 78 2.57 -5.45 6.39
N TYR A 79 2.65 -4.53 5.44
CA TYR A 79 2.96 -4.88 4.06
C TYR A 79 4.35 -5.51 3.98
N ARG A 80 5.33 -4.86 4.57
CA ARG A 80 6.70 -5.33 4.52
C ARG A 80 6.85 -6.75 5.07
N ARG A 81 6.22 -7.00 6.21
CA ARG A 81 6.40 -8.28 6.89
C ARG A 81 5.58 -9.41 6.33
N ASN A 82 4.42 -9.10 5.80
CA ASN A 82 3.46 -10.15 5.50
C ASN A 82 3.02 -10.23 4.05
N LEU A 83 3.13 -9.15 3.31
CA LEU A 83 2.44 -9.06 2.02
C LEU A 83 3.33 -8.75 0.84
N ALA A 84 4.57 -8.35 1.06
CA ALA A 84 5.39 -7.81 -0.02
C ALA A 84 5.78 -8.82 -1.11
N GLN A 85 6.00 -10.06 -0.71
CA GLN A 85 6.52 -11.05 -1.64
C GLN A 85 5.59 -11.37 -2.80
N PRO A 86 4.35 -11.69 -2.58
CA PRO A 86 3.48 -12.14 -3.66
C PRO A 86 2.97 -11.02 -4.56
N THR A 87 3.40 -9.78 -4.36
CA THR A 87 2.81 -8.67 -5.08
C THR A 87 3.72 -8.04 -6.10
N GLU A 88 4.81 -8.69 -6.43
CA GLU A 88 5.78 -8.07 -7.34
C GLU A 88 5.26 -7.86 -8.76
N ALA A 89 4.19 -8.53 -9.12
CA ALA A 89 3.64 -8.43 -10.46
C ALA A 89 2.76 -7.20 -10.66
N SER A 90 2.48 -6.44 -9.60
CA SER A 90 1.54 -5.32 -9.70
C SER A 90 2.03 -4.09 -8.96
N TYR A 91 1.57 -2.93 -9.42
CA TYR A 91 1.70 -1.70 -8.64
C TYR A 91 0.51 -1.66 -7.70
N LEU A 92 0.75 -1.32 -6.43
CA LEU A 92 -0.29 -1.30 -5.40
C LEU A 92 -0.34 0.07 -4.73
N VAL A 93 -1.53 0.63 -4.61
CA VAL A 93 -1.73 1.89 -3.89
C VAL A 93 -2.80 1.64 -2.82
N TRP A 94 -2.36 1.65 -1.57
CA TRP A 94 -3.24 1.47 -0.43
C TRP A 94 -3.73 2.82 0.05
N ILE A 95 -5.04 2.99 0.22
CA ILE A 95 -5.64 4.26 0.61
C ILE A 95 -6.46 4.05 1.86
N ALA A 96 -6.03 4.66 2.97
CA ALA A 96 -6.75 4.51 4.23
C ALA A 96 -7.99 5.38 4.28
N ARG A 97 -9.02 4.91 4.97
CA ARG A 97 -10.25 5.66 5.22
C ARG A 97 -10.37 5.90 6.73
N PRO A 98 -11.14 6.90 7.15
CA PRO A 98 -11.20 7.25 8.58
C PRO A 98 -11.44 6.10 9.54
N PRO A 99 -12.33 5.13 9.27
CA PRO A 99 -12.52 4.04 10.23
C PRO A 99 -11.27 3.21 10.50
N ALA A 100 -10.28 3.24 9.60
CA ALA A 100 -9.05 2.49 9.81
C ALA A 100 -8.27 2.99 11.01
N LEU A 101 -8.48 4.25 11.40
CA LEU A 101 -7.77 4.82 12.56
C LEU A 101 -8.09 4.11 13.86
N GLU A 102 -9.25 3.45 13.91
CA GLU A 102 -9.67 2.79 15.14
C GLU A 102 -9.32 1.32 15.18
N LEU A 103 -8.72 0.79 14.13
CA LEU A 103 -8.43 -0.64 14.11
C LEU A 103 -7.17 -0.97 14.90
N PRO A 104 -7.22 -2.00 15.75
CA PRO A 104 -6.00 -2.53 16.34
C PRO A 104 -5.10 -3.07 15.24
N PHE A 105 -3.82 -3.19 15.52
CA PHE A 105 -2.84 -3.62 14.54
C PHE A 105 -3.23 -4.95 13.86
N GLU A 106 -3.68 -5.93 14.65
CA GLU A 106 -4.03 -7.23 14.09
C GLU A 106 -5.25 -7.16 13.16
N GLU A 107 -6.20 -6.29 13.48
CA GLU A 107 -7.37 -6.12 12.62
C GLU A 107 -7.00 -5.39 11.34
N LEU A 108 -6.09 -4.42 11.43
CA LEU A 108 -5.60 -3.73 10.26
C LEU A 108 -4.89 -4.72 9.33
N LYS A 109 -4.10 -5.62 9.90
CA LYS A 109 -3.42 -6.64 9.15
C LYS A 109 -4.39 -7.56 8.43
N LYS A 110 -5.46 -7.98 9.10
CA LYS A 110 -6.48 -8.82 8.47
C LYS A 110 -7.16 -8.09 7.32
N CYS A 111 -7.41 -6.81 7.51
CA CYS A 111 -8.05 -5.98 6.50
C CYS A 111 -7.19 -5.91 5.24
N MET A 112 -5.91 -5.62 5.39
CA MET A 112 -5.01 -5.52 4.25
C MET A 112 -4.84 -6.87 3.56
N THR A 113 -4.72 -7.94 4.33
CA THR A 113 -4.59 -9.29 3.78
C THR A 113 -5.81 -9.66 2.94
N ALA A 114 -6.99 -9.36 3.45
CA ALA A 114 -8.23 -9.68 2.74
C ALA A 114 -8.35 -8.91 1.44
N LEU A 115 -7.98 -7.64 1.44
CA LEU A 115 -8.05 -6.83 0.23
C LEU A 115 -7.04 -7.33 -0.81
N LEU A 116 -5.85 -7.70 -0.37
CA LEU A 116 -4.84 -8.18 -1.30
C LEU A 116 -5.29 -9.49 -1.96
N LYS A 117 -5.93 -10.37 -1.19
CA LYS A 117 -6.45 -11.60 -1.77
C LYS A 117 -7.53 -11.31 -2.80
N ARG A 118 -8.37 -10.33 -2.56
CA ARG A 118 -9.42 -9.97 -3.52
C ARG A 118 -8.84 -9.37 -4.79
N SER A 119 -7.63 -8.85 -4.74
CA SER A 119 -7.00 -8.25 -5.90
C SER A 119 -6.33 -9.27 -6.81
N SER A 120 -6.19 -10.49 -6.36
CA SER A 120 -5.52 -11.50 -7.21
C SER A 120 -6.46 -12.18 -8.18
#